data_e7fc8258bbcda9893079fdd8c948e7f0
#
_entry.id   e7fc8258bbcda9893079fdd8c948e7f0
#
_cell.length_a   1.000
_cell.length_b   1.000
_cell.length_c   1.000
_cell.angle_alpha   90.00
_cell.angle_beta   90.00
_cell.angle_gamma   90.00
#
_symmetry.space_group_name_H-M   'P 1'
#
loop_
_entity.id
_entity.type
_entity.pdbx_description
1 polymer ?
#
loop_
_entity_poly.entity_id
_entity_poly.type
_entity_poly.pdbx_seq_one_letter_code
_entity_poly.pdbx_strand_id
1 'polypeptide(L)'
;KEKGYIQETPVIKSQRVKLQTPVTLTADKVTGIFRELYSTPKEGKFYWEKSRNMAIVELLYATGMRISELCALKKDDIQFFDEFIIVSMHGNGKRERKFLITNKQVITALQTYQSDVDTASVDVVDSDAVFINRRGRAVSEQTVRYCLKNYNITPKILRNSAAKEMYDSGMNIFRLQGTLGLNSIDSAERFCCRQELENKRTYSLSDCDLRNRLSV
;
A
#
# COMPACT_ATOMS: atom_id res chain seq x y z
N LYS A 1 15.40 -14.72 -53.85
CA LYS A 1 15.66 -15.02 -52.45
C LYS A 1 14.30 -15.22 -51.78
N GLU A 2 13.87 -16.51 -51.66
CA GLU A 2 12.62 -16.89 -51.00
C GLU A 2 12.73 -16.57 -49.51
N LYS A 3 11.80 -15.78 -49.02
CA LYS A 3 11.64 -15.55 -47.57
C LYS A 3 10.95 -16.77 -46.99
N GLY A 4 11.69 -17.61 -46.25
CA GLY A 4 11.12 -18.72 -45.50
C GLY A 4 10.15 -18.23 -44.46
N TYR A 5 8.87 -18.48 -44.64
CA TYR A 5 7.85 -18.28 -43.63
C TYR A 5 7.87 -19.44 -42.64
N ILE A 6 7.69 -19.13 -41.35
CA ILE A 6 7.54 -20.14 -40.31
C ILE A 6 6.25 -20.89 -40.60
N GLN A 7 6.35 -22.19 -40.95
CA GLN A 7 5.21 -23.04 -41.30
C GLN A 7 4.39 -23.52 -40.12
N GLU A 8 4.91 -23.43 -38.89
CA GLU A 8 4.20 -23.81 -37.68
C GLU A 8 4.29 -22.69 -36.64
N THR A 9 3.12 -22.32 -36.12
CA THR A 9 3.04 -21.36 -35.00
C THR A 9 3.49 -22.08 -33.73
N PRO A 10 4.54 -21.60 -33.02
CA PRO A 10 4.95 -22.25 -31.78
C PRO A 10 3.83 -22.20 -30.76
N VAL A 11 3.38 -23.35 -30.31
CA VAL A 11 2.39 -23.46 -29.23
C VAL A 11 3.10 -23.13 -27.93
N ILE A 12 2.98 -21.88 -27.47
CA ILE A 12 3.46 -21.46 -26.15
C ILE A 12 2.49 -22.04 -25.12
N LYS A 13 2.88 -23.16 -24.52
CA LYS A 13 2.16 -23.69 -23.35
C LYS A 13 2.37 -22.72 -22.19
N SER A 14 1.37 -21.90 -21.89
CA SER A 14 1.40 -21.10 -20.67
C SER A 14 1.40 -22.06 -19.47
N GLN A 15 2.51 -22.14 -18.76
CA GLN A 15 2.53 -22.83 -17.47
C GLN A 15 1.66 -22.01 -16.51
N ARG A 16 0.58 -22.60 -16.02
CA ARG A 16 -0.19 -22.03 -14.89
C ARG A 16 0.73 -22.00 -13.68
N VAL A 17 1.36 -20.85 -13.43
CA VAL A 17 2.12 -20.63 -12.22
C VAL A 17 1.13 -20.75 -11.06
N LYS A 18 1.36 -21.71 -10.15
CA LYS A 18 0.59 -21.80 -8.89
C LYS A 18 0.69 -20.45 -8.19
N LEU A 19 -0.43 -19.76 -8.02
CA LEU A 19 -0.51 -18.53 -7.25
C LEU A 19 -0.08 -18.84 -5.81
N GLN A 20 1.11 -18.39 -5.46
CA GLN A 20 1.61 -18.50 -4.08
C GLN A 20 0.93 -17.44 -3.22
N THR A 21 0.42 -17.86 -2.07
CA THR A 21 -0.12 -16.93 -1.06
C THR A 21 0.98 -15.95 -0.66
N PRO A 22 0.72 -14.64 -0.67
CA PRO A 22 1.71 -13.65 -0.25
C PRO A 22 2.10 -13.83 1.21
N VAL A 23 3.38 -13.64 1.52
CA VAL A 23 3.83 -13.58 2.91
C VAL A 23 3.30 -12.29 3.53
N THR A 24 2.58 -12.41 4.65
CA THR A 24 2.00 -11.32 5.42
C THR A 24 2.44 -11.40 6.88
N LEU A 25 2.32 -10.29 7.60
CA LEU A 25 2.48 -10.24 9.05
C LEU A 25 1.19 -10.73 9.74
N THR A 26 1.32 -11.35 10.90
CA THR A 26 0.19 -11.60 11.79
C THR A 26 -0.22 -10.32 12.51
N ALA A 27 -1.46 -10.22 12.99
CA ALA A 27 -1.96 -9.06 13.73
C ALA A 27 -1.06 -8.72 14.94
N ASP A 28 -0.59 -9.74 15.69
CA ASP A 28 0.31 -9.53 16.84
C ASP A 28 1.65 -8.92 16.43
N LYS A 29 2.21 -9.36 15.28
CA LYS A 29 3.46 -8.79 14.75
C LYS A 29 3.25 -7.34 14.29
N VAL A 30 2.14 -7.04 13.64
CA VAL A 30 1.79 -5.66 13.26
C VAL A 30 1.69 -4.80 14.51
N THR A 31 0.91 -5.22 15.51
CA THR A 31 0.77 -4.51 16.79
C THR A 31 2.11 -4.32 17.50
N GLY A 32 2.96 -5.35 17.49
CA GLY A 32 4.32 -5.28 18.06
C GLY A 32 5.19 -4.22 17.38
N ILE A 33 5.19 -4.17 16.04
CA ILE A 33 5.93 -3.17 15.26
C ILE A 33 5.48 -1.76 15.60
N PHE A 34 4.16 -1.51 15.60
CA PHE A 34 3.64 -0.19 15.95
C PHE A 34 3.95 0.18 17.41
N ARG A 35 3.84 -0.75 18.35
CA ARG A 35 4.24 -0.51 19.75
C ARG A 35 5.71 -0.11 19.85
N GLU A 36 6.62 -0.81 19.20
CA GLU A 36 8.05 -0.48 19.17
C GLU A 36 8.28 0.89 18.49
N LEU A 37 7.61 1.13 17.37
CA LEU A 37 7.69 2.39 16.64
C LEU A 37 7.32 3.60 17.51
N TYR A 38 6.27 3.48 18.32
CA TYR A 38 5.80 4.55 19.20
C TYR A 38 6.58 4.66 20.51
N SER A 39 7.11 3.55 21.04
CA SER A 39 7.85 3.54 22.31
C SER A 39 9.27 4.07 22.20
N THR A 40 9.89 4.08 21.01
CA THR A 40 11.26 4.57 20.84
C THR A 40 11.37 6.07 21.15
N PRO A 41 12.26 6.55 22.04
CA PRO A 41 12.35 7.97 22.40
C PRO A 41 12.70 8.87 21.21
N LYS A 42 12.17 10.09 21.19
CA LYS A 42 12.55 11.13 20.25
C LYS A 42 13.72 11.93 20.84
N GLU A 43 14.94 11.52 20.55
CA GLU A 43 16.13 12.12 21.13
C GLU A 43 17.14 12.55 20.08
N GLY A 44 18.03 13.51 20.47
CA GLY A 44 19.14 13.98 19.66
C GLY A 44 18.79 14.97 18.56
N LYS A 45 19.80 15.47 17.87
CA LYS A 45 19.71 16.52 16.84
C LYS A 45 18.72 16.19 15.70
N PHE A 46 18.52 14.91 15.41
CA PHE A 46 17.67 14.45 14.31
C PHE A 46 16.42 13.73 14.81
N TYR A 47 15.85 14.17 15.94
CA TYR A 47 14.64 13.59 16.54
C TYR A 47 13.45 13.52 15.55
N TRP A 48 13.36 14.47 14.63
CA TRP A 48 12.34 14.53 13.58
C TRP A 48 12.40 13.34 12.60
N GLU A 49 13.57 12.68 12.45
CA GLU A 49 13.66 11.48 11.61
C GLU A 49 12.81 10.34 12.14
N LYS A 50 12.65 10.28 13.45
CA LYS A 50 11.78 9.28 14.04
C LYS A 50 10.33 9.55 13.68
N SER A 51 9.85 10.78 13.80
CA SER A 51 8.50 11.16 13.39
C SER A 51 8.28 10.92 11.91
N ARG A 52 9.29 11.20 11.07
CA ARG A 52 9.28 10.83 9.66
C ARG A 52 9.08 9.33 9.46
N ASN A 53 9.87 8.52 10.18
CA ASN A 53 9.82 7.08 10.03
C ASN A 53 8.47 6.52 10.52
N MET A 54 7.90 7.10 11.59
CA MET A 54 6.54 6.77 12.04
C MET A 54 5.52 7.09 10.97
N ALA A 55 5.53 8.30 10.42
CA ALA A 55 4.60 8.71 9.37
C ALA A 55 4.74 7.85 8.10
N ILE A 56 5.96 7.47 7.73
CA ILE A 56 6.22 6.56 6.60
C ILE A 56 5.57 5.19 6.83
N VAL A 57 5.79 4.56 7.99
CA VAL A 57 5.25 3.21 8.29
C VAL A 57 3.73 3.25 8.35
N GLU A 58 3.16 4.24 9.05
CA GLU A 58 1.71 4.44 9.14
C GLU A 58 1.08 4.61 7.76
N LEU A 59 1.63 5.49 6.93
CA LEU A 59 1.07 5.77 5.61
C LEU A 59 1.19 4.56 4.66
N LEU A 60 2.34 3.87 4.69
CA LEU A 60 2.54 2.65 3.89
C LEU A 60 1.57 1.55 4.28
N TYR A 61 1.31 1.37 5.59
CA TYR A 61 0.38 0.35 6.07
C TYR A 61 -1.07 0.72 5.77
N ALA A 62 -1.46 1.97 6.00
CA ALA A 62 -2.83 2.44 5.75
C ALA A 62 -3.24 2.38 4.28
N THR A 63 -2.29 2.61 3.36
CA THR A 63 -2.59 2.72 1.92
C THR A 63 -2.15 1.52 1.10
N GLY A 64 -1.20 0.75 1.60
CA GLY A 64 -0.55 -0.30 0.82
C GLY A 64 0.21 0.23 -0.41
N MET A 65 0.57 1.51 -0.48
CA MET A 65 1.30 2.09 -1.61
C MET A 65 2.69 1.49 -1.81
N ARG A 66 3.27 1.68 -2.98
CA ARG A 66 4.67 1.30 -3.23
C ARG A 66 5.61 2.33 -2.60
N ILE A 67 6.81 1.87 -2.19
CA ILE A 67 7.82 2.81 -1.64
C ILE A 67 8.24 3.88 -2.66
N SER A 68 8.24 3.56 -3.96
CA SER A 68 8.49 4.55 -5.02
C SER A 68 7.41 5.61 -5.09
N GLU A 69 6.14 5.23 -4.87
CA GLU A 69 5.01 6.15 -4.81
C GLU A 69 5.11 7.06 -3.58
N LEU A 70 5.48 6.50 -2.43
CA LEU A 70 5.72 7.27 -1.20
C LEU A 70 6.87 8.27 -1.36
N CYS A 71 7.99 7.86 -1.97
CA CYS A 71 9.14 8.75 -2.19
C CYS A 71 8.84 9.88 -3.18
N ALA A 72 7.86 9.70 -4.05
CA ALA A 72 7.44 10.69 -5.04
C ALA A 72 6.32 11.62 -4.55
N LEU A 73 5.77 11.39 -3.32
CA LEU A 73 4.69 12.20 -2.77
C LEU A 73 5.15 13.65 -2.56
N LYS A 74 4.31 14.57 -3.05
CA LYS A 74 4.45 16.02 -2.85
C LYS A 74 3.49 16.50 -1.77
N LYS A 75 3.78 17.64 -1.17
CA LYS A 75 2.93 18.26 -0.15
C LYS A 75 1.51 18.49 -0.64
N ASP A 76 1.35 18.90 -1.89
CA ASP A 76 0.05 19.14 -2.53
C ASP A 76 -0.75 17.85 -2.76
N ASP A 77 -0.10 16.69 -2.69
CA ASP A 77 -0.77 15.40 -2.78
C ASP A 77 -1.49 15.01 -1.51
N ILE A 78 -1.24 15.72 -0.38
CA ILE A 78 -1.89 15.47 0.91
C ILE A 78 -2.71 16.68 1.31
N GLN A 79 -4.02 16.49 1.34
CA GLN A 79 -4.97 17.49 1.79
C GLN A 79 -5.48 17.12 3.17
N PHE A 80 -5.28 18.02 4.15
CA PHE A 80 -5.74 17.85 5.53
C PHE A 80 -7.10 18.50 5.72
N PHE A 81 -8.02 17.76 6.35
CA PHE A 81 -9.32 18.20 6.82
C PHE A 81 -9.44 17.88 8.32
N ASP A 82 -10.47 18.34 8.98
CA ASP A 82 -10.61 18.20 10.44
C ASP A 82 -10.58 16.74 10.92
N GLU A 83 -11.27 15.84 10.21
CA GLU A 83 -11.41 14.44 10.64
C GLU A 83 -10.76 13.42 9.68
N PHE A 84 -10.26 13.85 8.55
CA PHE A 84 -9.67 12.96 7.54
C PHE A 84 -8.62 13.67 6.70
N ILE A 85 -7.83 12.87 6.01
CA ILE A 85 -6.92 13.37 4.96
C ILE A 85 -7.23 12.68 3.64
N ILE A 86 -6.96 13.39 2.54
CA ILE A 86 -6.95 12.81 1.19
C ILE A 86 -5.52 12.75 0.72
N VAL A 87 -5.07 11.57 0.33
CA VAL A 87 -3.76 11.35 -0.27
C VAL A 87 -3.95 10.98 -1.73
N SER A 88 -3.47 11.84 -2.63
CA SER A 88 -3.51 11.65 -4.09
C SER A 88 -2.21 11.02 -4.56
N MET A 89 -2.28 9.98 -5.37
CA MET A 89 -1.11 9.34 -5.94
C MET A 89 -1.13 9.39 -7.45
N HIS A 90 -0.09 9.99 -8.01
CA HIS A 90 0.13 10.09 -9.44
C HIS A 90 1.00 8.91 -9.90
N GLY A 91 0.42 7.96 -10.62
CA GLY A 91 1.15 6.82 -11.18
C GLY A 91 1.77 7.17 -12.54
N ASN A 92 2.98 6.69 -12.84
CA ASN A 92 3.58 6.81 -14.18
C ASN A 92 2.65 6.21 -15.25
N GLY A 93 1.91 7.06 -15.98
CA GLY A 93 0.96 6.65 -17.01
C GLY A 93 -0.26 5.84 -16.53
N LYS A 94 -0.45 5.67 -15.22
CA LYS A 94 -1.58 4.96 -14.61
C LYS A 94 -2.57 5.96 -14.04
N ARG A 95 -3.82 5.51 -13.88
CA ARG A 95 -4.90 6.30 -13.28
C ARG A 95 -4.47 6.82 -11.90
N GLU A 96 -4.74 8.09 -11.65
CA GLU A 96 -4.66 8.70 -10.33
C GLU A 96 -5.48 7.88 -9.32
N ARG A 97 -4.93 7.70 -8.12
CA ARG A 97 -5.59 7.00 -7.02
C ARG A 97 -5.67 7.94 -5.83
N LYS A 98 -6.83 8.04 -5.22
CA LYS A 98 -7.06 8.85 -4.01
C LYS A 98 -7.41 7.96 -2.85
N PHE A 99 -6.79 8.22 -1.72
CA PHE A 99 -7.06 7.54 -0.46
C PHE A 99 -7.69 8.53 0.50
N LEU A 100 -8.89 8.20 0.96
CA LEU A 100 -9.51 8.87 2.10
C LEU A 100 -9.06 8.12 3.37
N ILE A 101 -8.34 8.79 4.25
CA ILE A 101 -7.82 8.22 5.49
C ILE A 101 -8.46 8.95 6.67
N THR A 102 -9.23 8.20 7.46
CA THR A 102 -9.90 8.67 8.69
C THR A 102 -9.19 8.18 9.96
N ASN A 103 -8.15 7.34 9.81
CA ASN A 103 -7.39 6.84 10.94
C ASN A 103 -6.60 7.98 11.60
N LYS A 104 -6.98 8.32 12.83
CA LYS A 104 -6.36 9.42 13.60
C LYS A 104 -4.87 9.22 13.84
N GLN A 105 -4.40 7.98 13.99
CA GLN A 105 -2.98 7.68 14.20
C GLN A 105 -2.15 8.08 12.99
N VAL A 106 -2.60 7.76 11.77
CA VAL A 106 -1.94 8.15 10.52
C VAL A 106 -1.90 9.68 10.39
N ILE A 107 -3.03 10.34 10.64
CA ILE A 107 -3.15 11.81 10.56
C ILE A 107 -2.20 12.47 11.55
N THR A 108 -2.24 12.03 12.82
CA THR A 108 -1.37 12.56 13.88
C THR A 108 0.11 12.31 13.57
N ALA A 109 0.48 11.14 13.03
CA ALA A 109 1.87 10.85 12.68
C ALA A 109 2.40 11.80 11.59
N LEU A 110 1.60 12.09 10.57
CA LEU A 110 1.94 13.04 9.52
C LEU A 110 2.07 14.47 10.05
N GLN A 111 1.10 14.93 10.85
CA GLN A 111 1.12 16.27 11.46
C GLN A 111 2.30 16.44 12.41
N THR A 112 2.58 15.42 13.24
CA THR A 112 3.72 15.44 14.17
C THR A 112 5.03 15.52 13.40
N TYR A 113 5.18 14.76 12.32
CA TYR A 113 6.37 14.82 11.48
C TYR A 113 6.55 16.22 10.88
N GLN A 114 5.51 16.82 10.33
CA GLN A 114 5.57 18.17 9.77
C GLN A 114 5.98 19.19 10.81
N SER A 115 5.35 19.19 11.99
CA SER A 115 5.68 20.07 13.11
C SER A 115 7.11 19.87 13.60
N ASP A 116 7.61 18.65 13.68
CA ASP A 116 8.97 18.34 14.12
C ASP A 116 10.02 18.84 13.11
N VAL A 117 9.74 18.76 11.79
CA VAL A 117 10.61 19.32 10.74
C VAL A 117 10.68 20.84 10.83
N ASP A 118 9.53 21.49 10.99
CA ASP A 118 9.44 22.95 11.10
C ASP A 118 10.19 23.45 12.37
N THR A 119 10.01 22.75 13.50
CA THR A 119 10.68 23.07 14.77
C THR A 119 12.18 22.84 14.70
N ALA A 120 12.63 21.79 14.01
CA ALA A 120 14.05 21.47 13.85
C ALA A 120 14.77 22.43 12.89
N SER A 121 14.04 23.32 12.22
CA SER A 121 14.57 24.29 11.24
C SER A 121 15.47 23.60 10.21
N VAL A 122 15.01 22.50 9.66
CA VAL A 122 15.75 21.74 8.63
C VAL A 122 15.86 22.59 7.37
N ASP A 123 17.07 22.72 6.84
CA ASP A 123 17.27 23.36 5.54
C ASP A 123 16.69 22.46 4.43
N VAL A 124 15.47 22.79 3.99
CA VAL A 124 14.69 22.01 3.04
C VAL A 124 15.05 22.43 1.62
N VAL A 125 15.74 21.55 0.90
CA VAL A 125 16.15 21.74 -0.49
C VAL A 125 15.02 21.39 -1.45
N ASP A 126 14.38 20.24 -1.25
CA ASP A 126 13.24 19.77 -2.05
C ASP A 126 11.94 20.21 -1.35
N SER A 127 11.55 21.48 -1.55
CA SER A 127 10.43 22.12 -0.85
C SER A 127 9.09 21.43 -1.02
N ASP A 128 8.89 20.75 -2.16
CA ASP A 128 7.65 20.06 -2.51
C ASP A 128 7.53 18.65 -1.91
N ALA A 129 8.66 18.03 -1.51
CA ALA A 129 8.64 16.67 -1.01
C ALA A 129 7.94 16.57 0.35
N VAL A 130 7.05 15.57 0.51
CA VAL A 130 6.46 15.28 1.82
C VAL A 130 7.53 14.78 2.78
N PHE A 131 8.28 13.77 2.38
CA PHE A 131 9.29 13.16 3.23
C PHE A 131 10.70 13.55 2.79
N ILE A 132 11.48 14.09 3.72
CA ILE A 132 12.84 14.57 3.48
C ILE A 132 13.89 13.75 4.24
N ASN A 133 15.10 13.75 3.73
CA ASN A 133 16.29 13.22 4.40
C ASN A 133 17.05 14.33 5.16
N ARG A 134 18.15 13.99 5.84
CA ARG A 134 19.01 14.93 6.60
C ARG A 134 19.58 16.10 5.79
N ARG A 135 19.58 15.97 4.46
CA ARG A 135 20.08 17.00 3.55
C ARG A 135 18.93 17.87 2.99
N GLY A 136 17.73 17.77 3.57
CA GLY A 136 16.56 18.51 3.11
C GLY A 136 16.02 18.07 1.74
N ARG A 137 16.48 16.93 1.19
CA ARG A 137 16.04 16.40 -0.09
C ARG A 137 15.01 15.28 0.12
N ALA A 138 14.20 15.00 -0.89
CA ALA A 138 13.27 13.88 -0.88
C ALA A 138 13.96 12.58 -0.42
N VAL A 139 13.24 11.77 0.37
CA VAL A 139 13.74 10.46 0.80
C VAL A 139 13.90 9.53 -0.39
N SER A 140 14.94 8.72 -0.37
CA SER A 140 15.14 7.65 -1.34
C SER A 140 14.46 6.37 -0.89
N GLU A 141 14.15 5.47 -1.84
CA GLU A 141 13.67 4.13 -1.51
C GLU A 141 14.62 3.38 -0.57
N GLN A 142 15.92 3.62 -0.68
CA GLN A 142 16.92 3.01 0.20
C GLN A 142 16.74 3.48 1.66
N THR A 143 16.43 4.75 1.88
CA THR A 143 16.13 5.29 3.22
C THR A 143 14.90 4.62 3.80
N VAL A 144 13.84 4.46 3.00
CA VAL A 144 12.61 3.78 3.44
C VAL A 144 12.87 2.30 3.75
N ARG A 145 13.64 1.60 2.90
CA ARG A 145 14.04 0.20 3.16
C ARG A 145 14.82 0.05 4.46
N TYR A 146 15.72 0.99 4.72
CA TYR A 146 16.51 0.99 5.96
C TYR A 146 15.62 1.22 7.19
N CYS A 147 14.68 2.17 7.10
CA CYS A 147 13.69 2.40 8.15
C CYS A 147 12.92 1.11 8.48
N LEU A 148 12.39 0.42 7.47
CA LEU A 148 11.62 -0.81 7.65
C LEU A 148 12.48 -1.98 8.18
N LYS A 149 13.76 -2.04 7.78
CA LYS A 149 14.69 -3.07 8.24
C LYS A 149 14.88 -3.05 9.76
N ASN A 150 14.82 -1.89 10.39
CA ASN A 150 14.93 -1.76 11.86
C ASN A 150 13.83 -2.55 12.59
N TYR A 151 12.70 -2.79 11.94
CA TYR A 151 11.56 -3.57 12.45
C TYR A 151 11.50 -4.98 11.84
N ASN A 152 12.57 -5.44 11.19
CA ASN A 152 12.65 -6.74 10.50
C ASN A 152 11.55 -6.95 9.44
N ILE A 153 11.09 -5.88 8.79
CA ILE A 153 10.08 -5.94 7.73
C ILE A 153 10.64 -5.44 6.40
N THR A 154 10.06 -5.95 5.32
CA THR A 154 10.34 -5.47 3.96
C THR A 154 9.15 -4.69 3.41
N PRO A 155 9.35 -3.76 2.46
CA PRO A 155 8.25 -3.05 1.82
C PRO A 155 7.18 -3.97 1.22
N LYS A 156 7.63 -5.11 0.67
CA LYS A 156 6.73 -6.11 0.08
C LYS A 156 5.84 -6.78 1.13
N ILE A 157 6.42 -7.17 2.26
CA ILE A 157 5.68 -7.79 3.36
C ILE A 157 4.69 -6.80 3.97
N LEU A 158 5.12 -5.55 4.22
CA LEU A 158 4.25 -4.52 4.76
C LEU A 158 3.05 -4.24 3.84
N ARG A 159 3.30 -4.07 2.53
CA ARG A 159 2.24 -3.88 1.54
C ARG A 159 1.31 -5.09 1.42
N ASN A 160 1.84 -6.32 1.49
CA ASN A 160 1.01 -7.52 1.48
C ASN A 160 0.11 -7.58 2.72
N SER A 161 0.65 -7.22 3.89
CA SER A 161 -0.10 -7.18 5.14
C SER A 161 -1.22 -6.14 5.09
N ALA A 162 -0.92 -4.93 4.59
CA ALA A 162 -1.94 -3.90 4.35
C ALA A 162 -3.05 -4.39 3.40
N ALA A 163 -2.67 -5.04 2.30
CA ALA A 163 -3.62 -5.60 1.34
C ALA A 163 -4.52 -6.68 1.96
N LYS A 164 -3.93 -7.56 2.77
CA LYS A 164 -4.67 -8.60 3.49
C LYS A 164 -5.64 -7.99 4.50
N GLU A 165 -5.20 -7.01 5.28
CA GLU A 165 -6.03 -6.29 6.23
C GLU A 165 -7.22 -5.59 5.57
N MET A 166 -6.98 -4.91 4.42
CA MET A 166 -8.05 -4.28 3.65
C MET A 166 -9.09 -5.31 3.18
N TYR A 167 -8.63 -6.48 2.73
CA TYR A 167 -9.51 -7.56 2.29
C TYR A 167 -10.29 -8.15 3.47
N ASP A 168 -9.62 -8.47 4.59
CA ASP A 168 -10.24 -9.05 5.79
C ASP A 168 -11.25 -8.09 6.43
N SER A 169 -11.02 -6.77 6.29
CA SER A 169 -11.97 -5.71 6.70
C SER A 169 -13.16 -5.54 5.76
N GLY A 170 -13.32 -6.42 4.75
CA GLY A 170 -14.49 -6.45 3.87
C GLY A 170 -14.34 -5.68 2.56
N MET A 171 -13.14 -5.21 2.21
CA MET A 171 -12.92 -4.58 0.90
C MET A 171 -13.07 -5.63 -0.21
N ASN A 172 -13.95 -5.39 -1.19
CA ASN A 172 -14.08 -6.31 -2.29
C ASN A 172 -12.83 -6.32 -3.19
N ILE A 173 -12.63 -7.42 -3.92
CA ILE A 173 -11.42 -7.69 -4.69
C ILE A 173 -11.17 -6.68 -5.82
N PHE A 174 -12.23 -6.18 -6.47
CA PHE A 174 -12.10 -5.17 -7.53
C PHE A 174 -11.61 -3.84 -6.96
N ARG A 175 -12.16 -3.46 -5.81
CA ARG A 175 -11.73 -2.25 -5.10
C ARG A 175 -10.30 -2.40 -4.60
N LEU A 176 -9.93 -3.57 -4.05
CA LEU A 176 -8.57 -3.89 -3.63
C LEU A 176 -7.58 -3.79 -4.80
N GLN A 177 -7.94 -4.35 -5.98
CA GLN A 177 -7.14 -4.22 -7.20
C GLN A 177 -6.89 -2.76 -7.56
N GLY A 178 -7.96 -1.95 -7.59
CA GLY A 178 -7.87 -0.51 -7.88
C GLY A 178 -7.05 0.24 -6.85
N THR A 179 -7.31 0.02 -5.56
CA THR A 179 -6.62 0.66 -4.43
C THR A 179 -5.11 0.39 -4.47
N LEU A 180 -4.72 -0.86 -4.69
CA LEU A 180 -3.31 -1.23 -4.78
C LEU A 180 -2.68 -0.93 -6.15
N GLY A 181 -3.47 -0.58 -7.18
CA GLY A 181 -2.97 -0.39 -8.54
C GLY A 181 -2.35 -1.66 -9.09
N LEU A 182 -3.07 -2.80 -8.97
CA LEU A 182 -2.67 -4.08 -9.52
C LEU A 182 -3.14 -4.21 -10.97
N ASN A 183 -2.31 -4.82 -11.83
CA ASN A 183 -2.58 -4.90 -13.25
C ASN A 183 -3.70 -5.93 -13.58
N SER A 184 -3.90 -6.95 -12.73
CA SER A 184 -4.90 -7.98 -12.92
C SER A 184 -5.62 -8.31 -11.63
N ILE A 185 -6.83 -8.84 -11.76
CA ILE A 185 -7.61 -9.32 -10.63
C ILE A 185 -6.96 -10.53 -9.96
N ASP A 186 -6.33 -11.41 -10.76
CA ASP A 186 -5.59 -12.58 -10.23
C ASP A 186 -4.52 -12.17 -9.22
N SER A 187 -3.93 -10.97 -9.42
CA SER A 187 -2.97 -10.42 -8.47
C SER A 187 -3.61 -10.01 -7.15
N ALA A 188 -4.88 -9.62 -7.15
CA ALA A 188 -5.64 -9.31 -5.94
C ALA A 188 -6.18 -10.59 -5.28
N GLU A 189 -6.58 -11.60 -6.06
CA GLU A 189 -7.04 -12.90 -5.57
C GLU A 189 -6.03 -13.62 -4.68
N ARG A 190 -4.74 -13.28 -4.80
CA ARG A 190 -3.68 -13.84 -3.96
C ARG A 190 -3.84 -13.50 -2.48
N PHE A 191 -4.57 -12.44 -2.15
CA PHE A 191 -4.85 -12.01 -0.77
C PHE A 191 -6.12 -12.65 -0.19
N CYS A 192 -6.95 -13.26 -1.05
CA CYS A 192 -8.16 -13.95 -0.63
C CYS A 192 -7.83 -15.34 -0.06
N CYS A 193 -8.57 -15.78 0.95
CA CYS A 193 -8.51 -17.17 1.38
C CYS A 193 -8.99 -18.09 0.26
N ARG A 194 -8.24 -19.16 0.00
CA ARG A 194 -8.54 -20.12 -1.07
C ARG A 194 -9.92 -20.76 -0.92
N GLN A 195 -10.34 -21.04 0.32
CA GLN A 195 -11.68 -21.56 0.62
C GLN A 195 -12.81 -20.59 0.26
N GLU A 196 -12.61 -19.28 0.46
CA GLU A 196 -13.62 -18.29 0.09
C GLU A 196 -13.76 -18.14 -1.42
N LEU A 197 -12.67 -18.31 -2.17
CA LEU A 197 -12.71 -18.28 -3.64
C LEU A 197 -13.41 -19.51 -4.21
N GLU A 198 -13.20 -20.69 -3.63
CA GLU A 198 -13.88 -21.92 -4.03
C GLU A 198 -15.38 -21.82 -3.70
N ASN A 199 -15.76 -21.32 -2.54
CA ASN A 199 -17.15 -21.07 -2.15
C ASN A 199 -17.83 -20.00 -3.02
N LYS A 200 -17.11 -18.94 -3.41
CA LYS A 200 -17.64 -17.91 -4.32
C LYS A 200 -17.73 -18.35 -5.78
N ARG A 201 -17.01 -19.38 -6.19
CA ARG A 201 -17.11 -20.00 -7.53
C ARG A 201 -18.23 -21.02 -7.63
N THR A 202 -18.75 -21.48 -6.48
CA THR A 202 -19.88 -22.42 -6.43
C THR A 202 -21.17 -21.61 -6.23
N TYR A 203 -21.65 -20.97 -7.29
CA TYR A 203 -23.00 -20.38 -7.25
C TYR A 203 -24.01 -21.50 -7.39
N SER A 204 -24.92 -21.65 -6.42
CA SER A 204 -26.13 -22.41 -6.62
C SER A 204 -27.03 -21.63 -7.58
N LEU A 205 -27.32 -22.19 -8.75
CA LEU A 205 -28.23 -21.57 -9.71
C LEU A 205 -29.66 -21.42 -9.14
N SER A 206 -29.98 -22.12 -8.05
CA SER A 206 -31.25 -21.98 -7.32
C SER A 206 -31.42 -20.60 -6.69
N ASP A 207 -30.31 -19.90 -6.34
CA ASP A 207 -30.38 -18.56 -5.72
C ASP A 207 -30.52 -17.44 -6.77
N CYS A 208 -30.34 -17.76 -8.05
CA CYS A 208 -30.47 -16.83 -9.17
C CYS A 208 -31.77 -16.96 -9.96
N ASP A 209 -32.69 -17.80 -9.54
CA ASP A 209 -33.95 -17.99 -10.26
C ASP A 209 -34.91 -16.81 -9.99
N LEU A 210 -34.85 -15.84 -10.91
CA LEU A 210 -35.72 -14.65 -10.92
C LEU A 210 -37.23 -15.03 -10.97
N ARG A 211 -37.59 -16.26 -11.38
CA ARG A 211 -38.98 -16.73 -11.44
C ARG A 211 -39.60 -16.88 -10.07
N ASN A 212 -38.80 -17.14 -9.03
CA ASN A 212 -39.29 -17.23 -7.64
C ASN A 212 -39.58 -15.84 -7.02
N ARG A 213 -39.23 -14.74 -7.66
CA ARG A 213 -39.52 -13.38 -7.20
C ARG A 213 -40.80 -12.77 -7.78
N LEU A 214 -41.42 -13.45 -8.74
CA LEU A 214 -42.64 -12.96 -9.41
C LEU A 214 -43.90 -13.67 -8.97
N SER A 215 -43.87 -14.51 -7.94
CA SER A 215 -45.03 -15.17 -7.34
C SER A 215 -45.32 -14.60 -5.95
N VAL A 216 -45.73 -13.31 -5.93
CA VAL A 216 -46.50 -12.71 -4.85
C VAL A 216 -47.56 -11.80 -5.49
#